data_42f1ed72b169f5412c9e9e237298c79b
#
_entry.id   42f1ed72b169f5412c9e9e237298c79b
#
_cell.length_a   1.000
_cell.length_b   1.000
_cell.length_c   1.000
_cell.angle_alpha   90.00
_cell.angle_beta   90.00
_cell.angle_gamma   90.00
#
_symmetry.space_group_name_H-M   'P 1'
#
loop_
_entity.id
_entity.type
_entity.pdbx_description
1 polymer ?
#
loop_
_entity_poly.entity_id
_entity_poly.type
_entity_poly.pdbx_seq_one_letter_code
_entity_poly.pdbx_strand_id
1 'polypeptide(L)'
;MTAKPLVRPGLAAYFIPVTRHDHHLHQGESLREAAKSRLTQRGEQWTDMRQAVFDALANFDKPASAYDIAEGVSKALGRRVAANSVYRILDLFVQSNLAMRVESANAYVANQHPGCLHDCIFLICDDCGQTTHIDDDSLSSGVREAAAKSGFSASRPVIEVRGKCGDCN
;
A
#
# COMPACT_ATOMS: atom_id res chain seq x y z
N MET A 1 -4.80 -61.94 -23.24
CA MET A 1 -3.77 -60.98 -22.83
C MET A 1 -4.44 -59.63 -22.62
N THR A 2 -4.84 -59.37 -21.38
CA THR A 2 -5.60 -58.16 -21.00
C THR A 2 -4.65 -57.19 -20.32
N ALA A 3 -4.43 -56.01 -20.92
CA ALA A 3 -3.59 -54.97 -20.38
C ALA A 3 -4.33 -54.22 -19.25
N LYS A 4 -3.67 -54.15 -18.10
CA LYS A 4 -4.14 -53.46 -16.90
C LYS A 4 -3.88 -51.94 -17.02
N PRO A 5 -4.80 -51.05 -16.76
CA PRO A 5 -4.54 -49.62 -16.80
C PRO A 5 -3.67 -49.17 -15.62
N LEU A 6 -2.62 -48.42 -15.91
CA LEU A 6 -1.78 -47.71 -14.92
C LEU A 6 -2.59 -46.56 -14.28
N VAL A 7 -2.93 -46.76 -13.01
CA VAL A 7 -3.45 -45.68 -12.16
C VAL A 7 -2.29 -44.78 -11.77
N ARG A 8 -2.32 -43.50 -12.22
CA ARG A 8 -1.41 -42.46 -11.77
C ARG A 8 -1.78 -42.07 -10.34
N PRO A 9 -0.84 -41.98 -9.38
CA PRO A 9 -1.14 -41.48 -8.05
C PRO A 9 -1.47 -39.99 -8.15
N GLY A 10 -2.63 -39.64 -7.60
CA GLY A 10 -3.13 -38.26 -7.54
C GLY A 10 -2.12 -37.35 -6.82
N LEU A 11 -1.86 -36.21 -7.42
CA LEU A 11 -1.28 -35.05 -6.73
C LEU A 11 -2.21 -34.70 -5.56
N ALA A 12 -1.78 -35.06 -4.34
CA ALA A 12 -2.37 -34.50 -3.14
C ALA A 12 -2.16 -32.99 -3.20
N ALA A 13 -3.25 -32.25 -3.40
CA ALA A 13 -3.24 -30.81 -3.25
C ALA A 13 -2.86 -30.54 -1.78
N TYR A 14 -1.62 -30.10 -1.57
CA TYR A 14 -1.20 -29.51 -0.31
C TYR A 14 -2.02 -28.22 -0.13
N PHE A 15 -3.09 -28.34 0.62
CA PHE A 15 -3.84 -27.19 1.14
C PHE A 15 -2.97 -26.56 2.22
N ILE A 16 -2.12 -25.61 1.83
CA ILE A 16 -1.45 -24.74 2.80
C ILE A 16 -2.55 -23.83 3.34
N PRO A 17 -2.88 -23.87 4.65
CA PRO A 17 -3.80 -22.91 5.19
C PRO A 17 -3.20 -21.52 5.01
N VAL A 18 -3.79 -20.74 4.13
CA VAL A 18 -3.54 -19.29 4.06
C VAL A 18 -3.99 -18.73 5.40
N THR A 19 -3.04 -18.40 6.25
CA THR A 19 -3.32 -17.63 7.46
C THR A 19 -3.82 -16.27 6.96
N ARG A 20 -5.14 -16.10 6.91
CA ARG A 20 -5.75 -14.78 6.80
C ARG A 20 -5.28 -14.00 8.02
N HIS A 21 -4.35 -13.11 7.82
CA HIS A 21 -4.12 -12.07 8.80
C HIS A 21 -5.40 -11.23 8.83
N ASP A 22 -6.07 -11.21 9.98
CA ASP A 22 -7.19 -10.31 10.21
C ASP A 22 -6.63 -8.88 10.22
N HIS A 23 -6.65 -8.25 9.04
CA HIS A 23 -6.23 -6.86 8.88
C HIS A 23 -7.36 -5.98 9.41
N HIS A 24 -7.19 -5.42 10.60
CA HIS A 24 -8.07 -4.38 11.09
C HIS A 24 -7.88 -3.12 10.25
N LEU A 25 -8.86 -2.86 9.38
CA LEU A 25 -8.96 -1.59 8.64
C LEU A 25 -9.18 -0.46 9.63
N HIS A 26 -8.22 0.46 9.70
CA HIS A 26 -8.38 1.70 10.46
C HIS A 26 -8.96 2.78 9.55
N GLN A 27 -9.94 3.53 10.04
CA GLN A 27 -10.54 4.66 9.33
C GLN A 27 -10.70 5.86 10.26
N GLY A 28 -10.63 7.07 9.72
CA GLY A 28 -10.86 8.31 10.45
C GLY A 28 -9.93 8.46 11.66
N GLU A 29 -10.53 8.68 12.83
CA GLU A 29 -9.81 8.89 14.10
C GLU A 29 -8.91 7.70 14.46
N SER A 30 -9.40 6.46 14.29
CA SER A 30 -8.62 5.25 14.61
C SER A 30 -7.40 5.10 13.71
N LEU A 31 -7.48 5.53 12.43
CA LEU A 31 -6.35 5.53 11.51
C LEU A 31 -5.29 6.55 11.93
N ARG A 32 -5.72 7.75 12.33
CA ARG A 32 -4.83 8.80 12.84
C ARG A 32 -4.07 8.34 14.10
N GLU A 33 -4.77 7.74 15.05
CA GLU A 33 -4.14 7.22 16.27
C GLU A 33 -3.17 6.07 15.99
N ALA A 34 -3.51 5.16 15.07
CA ALA A 34 -2.61 4.10 14.63
C ALA A 34 -1.35 4.67 13.96
N ALA A 35 -1.50 5.66 13.09
CA ALA A 35 -0.38 6.35 12.42
C ALA A 35 0.51 7.08 13.42
N LYS A 36 -0.08 7.82 14.37
CA LYS A 36 0.65 8.52 15.43
C LYS A 36 1.44 7.54 16.30
N SER A 37 0.80 6.45 16.74
CA SER A 37 1.46 5.40 17.51
C SER A 37 2.65 4.81 16.76
N ARG A 38 2.46 4.47 15.49
CA ARG A 38 3.51 3.90 14.63
C ARG A 38 4.69 4.85 14.46
N LEU A 39 4.43 6.13 14.22
CA LEU A 39 5.48 7.14 14.06
C LEU A 39 6.28 7.32 15.36
N THR A 40 5.58 7.40 16.50
CA THR A 40 6.18 7.55 17.83
C THR A 40 7.05 6.33 18.20
N GLN A 41 6.61 5.12 17.88
CA GLN A 41 7.40 3.89 18.09
C GLN A 41 8.73 3.89 17.33
N ARG A 42 8.81 4.65 16.23
CA ARG A 42 10.04 4.83 15.45
C ARG A 42 10.94 5.97 15.99
N GLY A 43 10.55 6.59 17.10
CA GLY A 43 11.28 7.72 17.68
C GLY A 43 11.01 9.06 17.00
N GLU A 44 10.02 9.12 16.10
CA GLU A 44 9.64 10.31 15.36
C GLU A 44 8.51 11.08 16.05
N GLN A 45 8.58 12.40 16.05
CA GLN A 45 7.56 13.24 16.66
C GLN A 45 6.31 13.36 15.78
N TRP A 46 5.14 13.28 16.39
CA TRP A 46 3.87 13.60 15.75
C TRP A 46 3.55 15.09 15.93
N THR A 47 3.97 15.90 14.96
CA THR A 47 3.76 17.36 14.99
C THR A 47 2.44 17.75 14.33
N ASP A 48 1.91 18.95 14.63
CA ASP A 48 0.69 19.49 14.01
C ASP A 48 0.77 19.51 12.47
N MET A 49 1.96 19.80 11.92
CA MET A 49 2.15 19.79 10.47
C MET A 49 2.09 18.36 9.91
N ARG A 50 2.68 17.38 10.58
CA ARG A 50 2.61 15.97 10.18
C ARG A 50 1.18 15.46 10.28
N GLN A 51 0.45 15.82 11.32
CA GLN A 51 -0.96 15.52 11.45
C GLN A 51 -1.77 16.10 10.30
N ALA A 52 -1.61 17.39 10.01
CA ALA A 52 -2.35 18.04 8.92
C ALA A 52 -2.07 17.39 7.55
N VAL A 53 -0.81 17.00 7.29
CA VAL A 53 -0.46 16.28 6.05
C VAL A 53 -1.09 14.88 6.02
N PHE A 54 -1.10 14.16 7.14
CA PHE A 54 -1.71 12.84 7.22
C PHE A 54 -3.22 12.91 7.03
N ASP A 55 -3.88 13.84 7.72
CA ASP A 55 -5.33 14.05 7.61
C ASP A 55 -5.73 14.45 6.19
N ALA A 56 -4.97 15.34 5.56
CA ALA A 56 -5.20 15.71 4.16
C ALA A 56 -5.06 14.51 3.23
N LEU A 57 -3.99 13.69 3.40
CA LEU A 57 -3.77 12.49 2.61
C LEU A 57 -4.90 11.46 2.79
N ALA A 58 -5.33 11.23 4.04
CA ALA A 58 -6.37 10.25 4.36
C ALA A 58 -7.77 10.63 3.85
N ASN A 59 -7.98 11.90 3.48
CA ASN A 59 -9.25 12.40 2.93
C ASN A 59 -9.35 12.25 1.39
N PHE A 60 -8.30 11.80 0.72
CA PHE A 60 -8.37 11.53 -0.71
C PHE A 60 -8.85 10.10 -0.97
N ASP A 61 -9.87 9.96 -1.81
CA ASP A 61 -10.39 8.65 -2.27
C ASP A 61 -9.51 8.01 -3.36
N LYS A 62 -8.60 8.79 -3.94
CA LYS A 62 -7.67 8.40 -5.00
C LYS A 62 -6.24 8.80 -4.62
N PRO A 63 -5.22 8.20 -5.25
CA PRO A 63 -3.85 8.65 -5.06
C PRO A 63 -3.72 10.15 -5.33
N ALA A 64 -3.13 10.88 -4.39
CA ALA A 64 -2.96 12.32 -4.45
C ALA A 64 -1.49 12.69 -4.60
N SER A 65 -1.20 13.69 -5.46
CA SER A 65 0.15 14.23 -5.56
C SER A 65 0.51 15.06 -4.31
N ALA A 66 1.81 15.25 -4.08
CA ALA A 66 2.24 16.12 -2.98
C ALA A 66 1.75 17.58 -3.15
N TYR A 67 1.44 18.01 -4.37
CA TYR A 67 0.86 19.32 -4.64
C TYR A 67 -0.60 19.40 -4.19
N ASP A 68 -1.41 18.38 -4.52
CA ASP A 68 -2.81 18.29 -4.09
C ASP A 68 -2.91 18.24 -2.56
N ILE A 69 -2.04 17.45 -1.93
CA ILE A 69 -1.96 17.35 -0.48
C ILE A 69 -1.54 18.69 0.13
N ALA A 70 -0.54 19.40 -0.45
CA ALA A 70 -0.12 20.71 0.02
C ALA A 70 -1.23 21.76 -0.10
N GLU A 71 -2.06 21.68 -1.15
CA GLU A 71 -3.24 22.54 -1.29
C GLU A 71 -4.26 22.24 -0.19
N GLY A 72 -4.57 20.96 0.05
CA GLY A 72 -5.47 20.54 1.11
C GLY A 72 -5.02 21.01 2.49
N VAL A 73 -3.74 20.83 2.80
CA VAL A 73 -3.13 21.29 4.07
C VAL A 73 -3.18 22.82 4.16
N SER A 74 -2.90 23.53 3.07
CA SER A 74 -2.93 25.00 3.05
C SER A 74 -4.32 25.54 3.35
N LYS A 75 -5.36 24.91 2.79
CA LYS A 75 -6.77 25.24 3.07
C LYS A 75 -7.12 24.98 4.54
N ALA A 76 -6.73 23.83 5.08
CA ALA A 76 -7.02 23.45 6.46
C ALA A 76 -6.34 24.38 7.49
N LEU A 77 -5.09 24.80 7.21
CA LEU A 77 -4.31 25.66 8.12
C LEU A 77 -4.51 27.15 7.89
N GLY A 78 -5.26 27.57 6.85
CA GLY A 78 -5.45 28.98 6.49
C GLY A 78 -4.16 29.72 6.08
N ARG A 79 -3.11 28.99 5.70
CA ARG A 79 -1.80 29.54 5.28
C ARG A 79 -1.15 28.67 4.24
N ARG A 80 -0.35 29.28 3.37
CA ARG A 80 0.39 28.53 2.32
C ARG A 80 1.40 27.55 2.92
N VAL A 81 1.33 26.32 2.47
CA VAL A 81 2.30 25.24 2.75
C VAL A 81 3.02 24.86 1.47
N ALA A 82 4.35 24.88 1.49
CA ALA A 82 5.15 24.55 0.33
C ALA A 82 5.15 23.03 0.06
N ALA A 83 4.98 22.61 -1.19
CA ALA A 83 5.00 21.21 -1.59
C ALA A 83 6.30 20.49 -1.17
N ASN A 84 7.45 21.16 -1.17
CA ASN A 84 8.71 20.59 -0.71
C ASN A 84 8.68 20.15 0.76
N SER A 85 7.94 20.86 1.62
CA SER A 85 7.75 20.46 3.02
C SER A 85 6.86 19.22 3.11
N VAL A 86 5.84 19.15 2.26
CA VAL A 86 4.95 17.99 2.18
C VAL A 86 5.69 16.75 1.66
N TYR A 87 6.51 16.87 0.62
CA TYR A 87 7.35 15.76 0.13
C TYR A 87 8.20 15.13 1.24
N ARG A 88 8.89 15.96 2.04
CA ARG A 88 9.72 15.45 3.16
C ARG A 88 8.89 14.68 4.20
N ILE A 89 7.67 15.13 4.46
CA ILE A 89 6.77 14.45 5.40
C ILE A 89 6.24 13.15 4.78
N LEU A 90 5.89 13.16 3.49
CA LEU A 90 5.43 11.98 2.79
C LEU A 90 6.54 10.91 2.68
N ASP A 91 7.79 11.31 2.44
CA ASP A 91 8.93 10.39 2.45
C ASP A 91 9.08 9.71 3.83
N LEU A 92 8.96 10.48 4.91
CA LEU A 92 8.95 9.93 6.27
C LEU A 92 7.77 8.97 6.48
N PHE A 93 6.59 9.32 5.98
CA PHE A 93 5.40 8.48 6.09
C PHE A 93 5.55 7.16 5.33
N VAL A 94 6.10 7.18 4.13
CA VAL A 94 6.41 5.97 3.36
C VAL A 94 7.41 5.09 4.10
N GLN A 95 8.51 5.67 4.63
CA GLN A 95 9.51 4.94 5.42
C GLN A 95 8.93 4.37 6.71
N SER A 96 7.91 5.02 7.27
CA SER A 96 7.24 4.61 8.51
C SER A 96 6.02 3.72 8.29
N ASN A 97 5.73 3.36 7.05
CA ASN A 97 4.56 2.57 6.65
C ASN A 97 3.20 3.26 6.95
N LEU A 98 3.17 4.59 6.98
CA LEU A 98 1.95 5.38 7.14
C LEU A 98 1.31 5.76 5.80
N ALA A 99 2.11 5.80 4.77
CA ALA A 99 1.69 6.06 3.40
C ALA A 99 2.35 5.08 2.44
N MET A 100 1.72 4.87 1.30
CA MET A 100 2.25 4.10 0.18
C MET A 100 2.38 5.03 -1.02
N ARG A 101 3.44 4.86 -1.79
CA ARG A 101 3.66 5.62 -3.03
C ARG A 101 3.21 4.78 -4.21
N VAL A 102 2.42 5.38 -5.09
CA VAL A 102 2.07 4.86 -6.42
C VAL A 102 3.04 5.49 -7.39
N GLU A 103 4.07 4.73 -7.79
CA GLU A 103 5.21 5.25 -8.55
C GLU A 103 4.81 5.72 -9.94
N SER A 104 3.98 4.96 -10.65
CA SER A 104 3.52 5.30 -12.01
C SER A 104 2.68 6.58 -12.06
N ALA A 105 2.04 6.96 -10.95
CA ALA A 105 1.23 8.17 -10.82
C ALA A 105 1.97 9.31 -10.12
N ASN A 106 3.17 9.07 -9.57
CA ASN A 106 3.88 9.99 -8.67
C ASN A 106 2.96 10.56 -7.58
N ALA A 107 2.18 9.68 -6.97
CA ALA A 107 1.14 10.02 -6.02
C ALA A 107 1.21 9.14 -4.77
N TYR A 108 0.44 9.48 -3.76
CA TYR A 108 0.46 8.83 -2.45
C TYR A 108 -0.94 8.44 -2.02
N VAL A 109 -1.04 7.34 -1.27
CA VAL A 109 -2.25 6.90 -0.58
C VAL A 109 -1.93 6.66 0.89
N ALA A 110 -2.89 6.92 1.78
CA ALA A 110 -2.75 6.59 3.18
C ALA A 110 -2.77 5.07 3.36
N ASN A 111 -1.85 4.54 4.19
CA ASN A 111 -1.89 3.14 4.56
C ASN A 111 -2.92 2.91 5.66
N GLN A 112 -3.96 2.15 5.36
CA GLN A 112 -5.02 1.82 6.32
C GLN A 112 -4.60 0.76 7.36
N HIS A 113 -3.40 0.15 7.19
CA HIS A 113 -2.82 -0.86 8.08
C HIS A 113 -1.38 -0.50 8.49
N PRO A 114 -1.16 0.62 9.22
CA PRO A 114 0.20 1.09 9.51
C PRO A 114 1.04 0.10 10.31
N GLY A 115 0.38 -0.82 11.04
CA GLY A 115 1.02 -1.88 11.84
C GLY A 115 1.50 -3.09 11.05
N CYS A 116 1.00 -3.29 9.83
CA CYS A 116 1.31 -4.45 9.00
C CYS A 116 2.39 -4.11 7.97
N LEU A 117 3.38 -4.99 7.84
CA LEU A 117 4.41 -4.94 6.79
C LEU A 117 4.08 -6.04 5.77
N HIS A 118 3.35 -5.70 4.76
CA HIS A 118 3.00 -6.59 3.66
C HIS A 118 3.46 -6.02 2.32
N ASP A 119 3.44 -6.86 1.29
CA ASP A 119 3.73 -6.45 -0.07
C ASP A 119 2.56 -5.61 -0.62
N CYS A 120 2.87 -4.59 -1.39
CA CYS A 120 1.86 -3.71 -1.95
C CYS A 120 1.58 -4.09 -3.40
N ILE A 121 0.33 -4.42 -3.71
CA ILE A 121 -0.13 -4.63 -5.09
C ILE A 121 -1.19 -3.58 -5.38
N PHE A 122 -0.96 -2.75 -6.39
CA PHE A 122 -1.89 -1.71 -6.83
C PHE A 122 -2.48 -2.05 -8.20
N LEU A 123 -3.81 -2.03 -8.30
CA LEU A 123 -4.51 -2.02 -9.59
C LEU A 123 -4.84 -0.58 -9.92
N ILE A 124 -4.34 -0.07 -11.05
CA ILE A 124 -4.47 1.34 -11.43
C ILE A 124 -5.25 1.44 -12.72
N CYS A 125 -6.38 2.15 -12.69
CA CYS A 125 -7.18 2.40 -13.88
C CYS A 125 -6.55 3.53 -14.71
N ASP A 126 -6.26 3.25 -15.98
CA ASP A 126 -5.67 4.23 -16.90
C ASP A 126 -6.65 5.35 -17.29
N ASP A 127 -7.97 5.08 -17.24
CA ASP A 127 -9.00 6.02 -17.68
C ASP A 127 -9.40 6.99 -16.55
N CYS A 128 -9.67 6.51 -15.34
CA CYS A 128 -10.17 7.34 -14.23
C CYS A 128 -9.18 7.55 -13.07
N GLY A 129 -8.01 6.87 -13.10
CA GLY A 129 -7.01 6.97 -12.06
C GLY A 129 -7.38 6.27 -10.74
N GLN A 130 -8.52 5.56 -10.70
CA GLN A 130 -8.88 4.78 -9.51
C GLN A 130 -7.80 3.76 -9.22
N THR A 131 -7.43 3.65 -7.96
CA THR A 131 -6.41 2.71 -7.50
C THR A 131 -6.98 1.83 -6.42
N THR A 132 -6.89 0.51 -6.63
CA THR A 132 -7.28 -0.49 -5.66
C THR A 132 -6.02 -1.13 -5.10
N HIS A 133 -5.88 -1.15 -3.79
CA HIS A 133 -4.82 -1.85 -3.09
C HIS A 133 -5.27 -3.29 -2.79
N ILE A 134 -4.45 -4.26 -3.19
CA ILE A 134 -4.62 -5.66 -2.82
C ILE A 134 -3.59 -5.98 -1.74
N ASP A 135 -4.08 -6.50 -0.64
CA ASP A 135 -3.31 -6.88 0.54
C ASP A 135 -3.31 -8.41 0.65
N ASP A 136 -2.47 -9.05 -0.18
CA ASP A 136 -2.33 -10.51 -0.21
C ASP A 136 -0.88 -10.89 -0.56
N ASP A 137 -0.09 -11.21 0.46
CA ASP A 137 1.30 -11.62 0.31
C ASP A 137 1.48 -12.91 -0.50
N SER A 138 0.44 -13.73 -0.63
CA SER A 138 0.50 -14.96 -1.43
C SER A 138 0.64 -14.64 -2.92
N LEU A 139 0.06 -13.53 -3.38
CA LEU A 139 0.15 -13.11 -4.78
C LEU A 139 1.53 -12.59 -5.16
N SER A 140 2.29 -12.05 -4.22
CA SER A 140 3.65 -11.54 -4.44
C SER A 140 4.74 -12.60 -4.26
N SER A 141 4.41 -13.77 -3.72
CA SER A 141 5.36 -14.84 -3.43
C SER A 141 6.20 -15.25 -4.64
N GLY A 142 5.58 -15.38 -5.83
CA GLY A 142 6.27 -15.72 -7.08
C GLY A 142 7.29 -14.65 -7.48
N VAL A 143 7.00 -13.37 -7.24
CA VAL A 143 7.93 -12.25 -7.51
C VAL A 143 9.12 -12.32 -6.55
N ARG A 144 8.89 -12.60 -5.26
CA ARG A 144 9.96 -12.80 -4.27
C ARG A 144 10.86 -13.98 -4.62
N GLU A 145 10.27 -15.12 -5.04
CA GLU A 145 11.02 -16.29 -5.48
C GLU A 145 11.88 -16.01 -6.72
N ALA A 146 11.31 -15.32 -7.72
CA ALA A 146 12.04 -14.93 -8.92
C ALA A 146 13.20 -13.99 -8.58
N ALA A 147 13.00 -13.01 -7.71
CA ALA A 147 14.04 -12.13 -7.22
C ALA A 147 15.16 -12.92 -6.51
N ALA A 148 14.82 -13.83 -5.60
CA ALA A 148 15.77 -14.65 -4.87
C ALA A 148 16.61 -15.55 -5.81
N LYS A 149 15.98 -16.16 -6.83
CA LYS A 149 16.69 -16.95 -7.87
C LYS A 149 17.69 -16.12 -8.66
N SER A 150 17.46 -14.80 -8.78
CA SER A 150 18.36 -13.84 -9.42
C SER A 150 19.43 -13.30 -8.46
N GLY A 151 19.51 -13.79 -7.23
CA GLY A 151 20.41 -13.27 -6.19
C GLY A 151 19.98 -11.93 -5.59
N PHE A 152 18.73 -11.51 -5.83
CA PHE A 152 18.18 -10.23 -5.33
C PHE A 152 17.36 -10.46 -4.05
N SER A 153 17.68 -9.72 -2.99
CA SER A 153 16.93 -9.74 -1.73
C SER A 153 15.85 -8.65 -1.73
N ALA A 154 14.61 -9.05 -1.99
CA ALA A 154 13.47 -8.13 -2.00
C ALA A 154 13.06 -7.79 -0.56
N SER A 155 13.28 -6.55 -0.12
CA SER A 155 12.89 -6.08 1.21
C SER A 155 11.40 -5.75 1.29
N ARG A 156 10.86 -5.10 0.24
CA ARG A 156 9.46 -4.69 0.14
C ARG A 156 9.04 -4.61 -1.33
N PRO A 157 8.43 -5.68 -1.88
CA PRO A 157 7.85 -5.63 -3.21
C PRO A 157 6.73 -4.59 -3.32
N VAL A 158 6.77 -3.81 -4.39
CA VAL A 158 5.68 -2.94 -4.82
C VAL A 158 5.37 -3.34 -6.25
N ILE A 159 4.14 -3.77 -6.50
CA ILE A 159 3.67 -4.25 -7.80
C ILE A 159 2.54 -3.33 -8.26
N GLU A 160 2.67 -2.77 -9.46
CA GLU A 160 1.64 -1.96 -10.07
C GLU A 160 1.12 -2.65 -11.34
N VAL A 161 -0.17 -2.88 -11.39
CA VAL A 161 -0.88 -3.46 -12.54
C VAL A 161 -1.79 -2.39 -13.13
N ARG A 162 -1.53 -2.01 -14.36
CA ARG A 162 -2.31 -0.99 -15.08
C ARG A 162 -3.34 -1.62 -16.00
N GLY A 163 -4.51 -0.99 -16.11
CA GLY A 163 -5.60 -1.47 -16.94
C GLY A 163 -6.85 -0.61 -16.81
N LYS A 164 -8.03 -1.20 -16.95
CA LYS A 164 -9.30 -0.52 -16.78
C LYS A 164 -10.08 -1.11 -15.62
N CYS A 165 -10.71 -0.27 -14.80
CA CYS A 165 -11.62 -0.73 -13.75
C CYS A 165 -12.97 -1.15 -14.35
N GLY A 166 -13.82 -1.81 -13.56
CA GLY A 166 -15.13 -2.27 -14.00
C GLY A 166 -16.06 -1.16 -14.49
N ASP A 167 -15.90 0.07 -13.99
CA ASP A 167 -16.71 1.23 -14.38
C ASP A 167 -16.24 1.88 -15.70
N CYS A 168 -15.01 1.57 -16.15
CA CYS A 168 -14.39 2.13 -17.35
C CYS A 168 -14.24 1.11 -18.48
N ASN A 169 -14.62 -0.15 -18.23
CA ASN A 169 -14.46 -1.26 -19.19
C ASN A 169 -15.70 -1.47 -20.05
#